data_1a92c689ff45727e643389fdb1d08dd1
#
_entry.id   1a92c689ff45727e643389fdb1d08dd1
#
_cell.length_a   1.000
_cell.length_b   1.000
_cell.length_c   1.000
_cell.angle_alpha   90.00
_cell.angle_beta   90.00
_cell.angle_gamma   90.00
#
_symmetry.space_group_name_H-M   'P 1'
#
loop_
_entity.id
_entity.type
_entity.pdbx_description
1 polymer ?
#
loop_
_entity_poly.entity_id
_entity_poly.type
_entity_poly.pdbx_seq_one_letter_code
_entity_poly.pdbx_strand_id
1 'polypeptide(L)'
;MAIVCELPLRGAGGEPISFARTVHSHGCARLAPAQIQEPPLVYRRALRIGKRVVVLSMRERDGKLIVETNVRLRQDDADVARAAVARMFRFDDDLSPFYAQIAGDETFGWAAAGAGRILASPTVFEDVIKTICTTNCAWSGTIRMTQALADLGEGAFPEAERLAATPESWFREVARMGYRGAYVRAIATDVARGELDLESLRSDRYGDDDVEQRLLALPGIGPYGAAHVMQLLGRHRQLIFDSWTRPKYLRLAGKKRAKDSTIRRAFARYGAYAGLAFWLYLTRDWIED
;
A
#
# COMPACT_ATOMS: atom_id res chain seq x y z
N MET A 1 -6.93 11.29 -24.00
CA MET A 1 -6.78 11.52 -22.55
C MET A 1 -5.96 12.81 -22.37
N ALA A 2 -6.24 13.57 -21.33
CA ALA A 2 -5.47 14.77 -20.98
C ALA A 2 -4.39 14.39 -19.95
N ILE A 3 -3.18 14.92 -20.13
CA ILE A 3 -2.09 14.74 -19.15
C ILE A 3 -2.41 15.62 -17.93
N VAL A 4 -2.41 15.00 -16.76
CA VAL A 4 -2.56 15.67 -15.45
C VAL A 4 -1.20 16.13 -14.97
N CYS A 5 -0.20 15.24 -14.98
CA CYS A 5 1.18 15.56 -14.65
C CYS A 5 2.15 14.51 -15.21
N GLU A 6 3.43 14.88 -15.22
CA GLU A 6 4.56 13.99 -15.47
C GLU A 6 5.48 14.06 -14.27
N LEU A 7 5.88 12.91 -13.74
CA LEU A 7 6.77 12.80 -12.58
C LEU A 7 8.00 11.98 -12.97
N PRO A 8 9.23 12.51 -12.79
CA PRO A 8 10.42 11.69 -12.98
C PRO A 8 10.39 10.46 -12.09
N LEU A 9 10.71 9.27 -12.62
CA LEU A 9 10.77 8.04 -11.82
C LEU A 9 12.08 7.99 -11.01
N ARG A 10 12.19 8.96 -10.07
CA ARG A 10 13.28 9.10 -9.12
C ARG A 10 12.73 9.41 -7.73
N GLY A 11 13.31 8.78 -6.71
CA GLY A 11 12.99 9.03 -5.32
C GLY A 11 13.68 10.29 -4.77
N ALA A 12 13.44 10.61 -3.50
CA ALA A 12 13.95 11.81 -2.87
C ALA A 12 15.49 11.83 -2.79
N GLY A 13 16.16 10.69 -2.69
CA GLY A 13 17.61 10.58 -2.76
C GLY A 13 18.20 10.52 -4.19
N GLY A 14 17.34 10.71 -5.22
CA GLY A 14 17.73 10.64 -6.64
C GLY A 14 17.81 9.22 -7.20
N GLU A 15 17.55 8.21 -6.40
CA GLU A 15 17.55 6.79 -6.75
C GLU A 15 16.42 6.45 -7.73
N PRO A 16 16.59 5.42 -8.59
CA PRO A 16 15.57 5.04 -9.56
C PRO A 16 14.31 4.50 -8.90
N ILE A 17 13.16 4.67 -9.58
CA ILE A 17 11.88 4.04 -9.25
C ILE A 17 11.49 3.15 -10.43
N SER A 18 11.34 1.85 -10.21
CA SER A 18 10.74 0.95 -11.19
C SER A 18 9.22 1.03 -11.09
N PHE A 19 8.57 1.53 -12.13
CA PHE A 19 7.11 1.59 -12.21
C PHE A 19 6.49 0.19 -12.08
N ALA A 20 6.98 -0.77 -12.85
CA ALA A 20 6.45 -2.13 -12.84
C ALA A 20 6.59 -2.79 -11.46
N ARG A 21 7.78 -2.71 -10.84
CA ARG A 21 8.01 -3.31 -9.53
C ARG A 21 7.24 -2.62 -8.41
N THR A 22 6.96 -1.32 -8.53
CA THR A 22 6.10 -0.59 -7.58
C THR A 22 4.64 -1.01 -7.75
N VAL A 23 4.11 -1.08 -8.97
CA VAL A 23 2.73 -1.52 -9.24
C VAL A 23 2.49 -2.95 -8.77
N HIS A 24 3.47 -3.83 -8.92
CA HIS A 24 3.39 -5.23 -8.49
C HIS A 24 4.02 -5.50 -7.11
N SER A 25 4.26 -4.46 -6.33
CA SER A 25 4.96 -4.61 -5.05
C SER A 25 4.25 -5.50 -4.03
N HIS A 26 2.91 -5.58 -4.09
CA HIS A 26 2.09 -6.44 -3.23
C HIS A 26 0.69 -6.66 -3.79
N GLY A 27 -0.03 -7.68 -3.25
CA GLY A 27 -1.36 -8.04 -3.75
C GLY A 27 -2.42 -6.96 -3.58
N CYS A 28 -2.36 -6.17 -2.50
CA CYS A 28 -3.34 -5.12 -2.22
C CYS A 28 -3.34 -3.98 -3.27
N ALA A 29 -2.26 -3.80 -4.02
CA ALA A 29 -2.18 -2.84 -5.12
C ALA A 29 -3.26 -3.08 -6.21
N ARG A 30 -3.74 -4.31 -6.33
CA ARG A 30 -4.77 -4.73 -7.31
C ARG A 30 -6.21 -4.62 -6.78
N LEU A 31 -6.38 -4.30 -5.50
CA LEU A 31 -7.71 -4.22 -4.90
C LEU A 31 -8.45 -2.97 -5.34
N ALA A 32 -9.77 -3.12 -5.58
CA ALA A 32 -10.63 -1.99 -5.95
C ALA A 32 -10.44 -0.79 -4.99
N PRO A 33 -10.53 0.43 -5.52
CA PRO A 33 -10.87 0.84 -6.87
C PRO A 33 -9.66 0.95 -7.84
N ALA A 34 -8.63 0.14 -7.63
CA ALA A 34 -7.48 0.05 -8.54
C ALA A 34 -7.70 -1.03 -9.61
N GLN A 35 -7.06 -0.86 -10.77
CA GLN A 35 -7.03 -1.81 -11.87
C GLN A 35 -5.64 -1.82 -12.51
N ILE A 36 -5.14 -3.01 -12.82
CA ILE A 36 -3.90 -3.21 -13.58
C ILE A 36 -4.25 -3.83 -14.92
N GLN A 37 -3.78 -3.22 -15.99
CA GLN A 37 -3.89 -3.72 -17.37
C GLN A 37 -2.50 -4.05 -17.90
N GLU A 38 -2.36 -5.19 -18.56
CA GLU A 38 -1.11 -5.66 -19.17
C GLU A 38 -1.42 -6.51 -20.41
N PRO A 39 -0.56 -6.51 -21.48
CA PRO A 39 0.36 -5.43 -21.92
C PRO A 39 -0.37 -4.33 -22.68
N PRO A 40 0.10 -3.10 -22.76
CA PRO A 40 1.17 -2.53 -21.93
C PRO A 40 0.72 -2.30 -20.51
N LEU A 41 1.69 -2.23 -19.55
CA LEU A 41 1.37 -1.98 -18.15
C LEU A 41 0.78 -0.59 -17.96
N VAL A 42 -0.47 -0.55 -17.52
CA VAL A 42 -1.20 0.66 -17.12
C VAL A 42 -1.83 0.40 -15.75
N TYR A 43 -1.49 1.24 -14.79
CA TYR A 43 -2.16 1.26 -13.50
C TYR A 43 -3.26 2.31 -13.52
N ARG A 44 -4.49 1.90 -13.25
CA ARG A 44 -5.63 2.81 -13.15
C ARG A 44 -6.11 2.91 -11.72
N ARG A 45 -6.45 4.13 -11.33
CA ARG A 45 -6.93 4.40 -9.99
C ARG A 45 -8.06 5.42 -10.03
N ALA A 46 -9.22 5.06 -9.50
CA ALA A 46 -10.30 6.01 -9.28
C ALA A 46 -10.07 6.76 -7.95
N LEU A 47 -10.16 8.08 -8.01
CA LEU A 47 -10.03 9.00 -6.88
C LEU A 47 -11.27 9.88 -6.78
N ARG A 48 -11.69 10.21 -5.56
CA ARG A 48 -12.63 11.30 -5.33
C ARG A 48 -11.85 12.60 -5.23
N ILE A 49 -12.20 13.54 -6.12
CA ILE A 49 -11.62 14.88 -6.15
C ILE A 49 -12.79 15.86 -6.07
N GLY A 50 -12.96 16.50 -4.94
CA GLY A 50 -14.16 17.25 -4.60
C GLY A 50 -15.39 16.34 -4.68
N LYS A 51 -16.41 16.73 -5.47
CA LYS A 51 -17.65 15.95 -5.61
C LYS A 51 -17.60 14.93 -6.76
N ARG A 52 -16.48 14.81 -7.49
CA ARG A 52 -16.37 13.94 -8.68
C ARG A 52 -15.49 12.75 -8.42
N VAL A 53 -15.82 11.63 -9.05
CA VAL A 53 -14.90 10.50 -9.19
C VAL A 53 -14.15 10.65 -10.50
N VAL A 54 -12.82 10.65 -10.40
CA VAL A 54 -11.89 10.80 -11.53
C VAL A 54 -11.04 9.56 -11.63
N VAL A 55 -10.96 8.95 -12.80
CA VAL A 55 -10.06 7.83 -13.05
C VAL A 55 -8.75 8.36 -13.61
N LEU A 56 -7.66 8.12 -12.88
CA LEU A 56 -6.31 8.38 -13.33
C LEU A 56 -5.74 7.11 -13.97
N SER A 57 -5.09 7.26 -15.11
CA SER A 57 -4.33 6.21 -15.79
C SER A 57 -2.85 6.59 -15.72
N MET A 58 -2.04 5.66 -15.21
CA MET A 58 -0.62 5.86 -14.96
C MET A 58 0.19 4.86 -15.76
N ARG A 59 1.21 5.31 -16.45
CA ARG A 59 2.13 4.50 -17.25
C ARG A 59 3.52 5.10 -17.26
N GLU A 60 4.50 4.27 -17.46
CA GLU A 60 5.88 4.71 -17.69
C GLU A 60 6.08 5.11 -19.16
N ARG A 61 6.79 6.21 -19.37
CA ARG A 61 7.31 6.62 -20.66
C ARG A 61 8.55 7.50 -20.46
N ASP A 62 9.64 7.13 -21.12
CA ASP A 62 10.90 7.88 -21.13
C ASP A 62 11.44 8.21 -19.71
N GLY A 63 11.38 7.23 -18.79
CA GLY A 63 11.83 7.39 -17.40
C GLY A 63 10.95 8.29 -16.54
N LYS A 64 9.71 8.55 -16.99
CA LYS A 64 8.72 9.34 -16.26
C LYS A 64 7.44 8.53 -16.04
N LEU A 65 6.78 8.80 -14.94
CA LEU A 65 5.39 8.42 -14.72
C LEU A 65 4.48 9.45 -15.38
N ILE A 66 3.75 9.02 -16.40
CA ILE A 66 2.76 9.84 -17.09
C ILE A 66 1.40 9.55 -16.46
N VAL A 67 0.76 10.60 -15.95
CA VAL A 67 -0.56 10.54 -15.32
C VAL A 67 -1.57 11.20 -16.23
N GLU A 68 -2.59 10.47 -16.63
CA GLU A 68 -3.61 10.92 -17.57
C GLU A 68 -5.02 10.68 -17.02
N THR A 69 -5.97 11.46 -17.51
CA THR A 69 -7.41 11.27 -17.25
C THR A 69 -8.23 11.58 -18.50
N ASN A 70 -9.47 11.07 -18.52
CA ASN A 70 -10.44 11.35 -19.58
C ASN A 70 -11.29 12.60 -19.34
N VAL A 71 -11.10 13.27 -18.20
CA VAL A 71 -11.81 14.50 -17.85
C VAL A 71 -10.83 15.67 -17.72
N ARG A 72 -11.27 16.88 -18.05
CA ARG A 72 -10.47 18.09 -17.81
C ARG A 72 -10.53 18.44 -16.31
N LEU A 73 -9.38 18.54 -15.67
CA LEU A 73 -9.22 19.00 -14.30
C LEU A 73 -8.93 20.50 -14.27
N ARG A 74 -9.39 21.16 -13.22
CA ARG A 74 -8.91 22.49 -12.82
C ARG A 74 -7.55 22.33 -12.18
N GLN A 75 -6.77 23.41 -12.06
CA GLN A 75 -5.42 23.33 -11.50
C GLN A 75 -5.41 22.73 -10.09
N ASP A 76 -6.27 23.20 -9.20
CA ASP A 76 -6.37 22.69 -7.83
C ASP A 76 -6.67 21.17 -7.79
N ASP A 77 -7.59 20.73 -8.66
CA ASP A 77 -7.93 19.29 -8.78
C ASP A 77 -6.74 18.47 -9.31
N ALA A 78 -5.96 19.04 -10.23
CA ALA A 78 -4.76 18.39 -10.77
C ALA A 78 -3.65 18.31 -9.71
N ASP A 79 -3.52 19.32 -8.85
CA ASP A 79 -2.56 19.32 -7.76
C ASP A 79 -2.93 18.25 -6.69
N VAL A 80 -4.22 18.10 -6.37
CA VAL A 80 -4.73 17.02 -5.52
C VAL A 80 -4.41 15.65 -6.14
N ALA A 81 -4.67 15.48 -7.44
CA ALA A 81 -4.37 14.23 -8.13
C ALA A 81 -2.87 13.91 -8.12
N ARG A 82 -2.03 14.93 -8.39
CA ARG A 82 -0.57 14.80 -8.34
C ARG A 82 -0.06 14.40 -6.96
N ALA A 83 -0.55 15.05 -5.91
CA ALA A 83 -0.17 14.73 -4.53
C ALA A 83 -0.57 13.29 -4.17
N ALA A 84 -1.77 12.85 -4.55
CA ALA A 84 -2.23 11.48 -4.33
C ALA A 84 -1.33 10.46 -5.05
N VAL A 85 -0.95 10.73 -6.30
CA VAL A 85 -0.04 9.86 -7.07
C VAL A 85 1.36 9.84 -6.45
N ALA A 86 1.89 11.00 -6.07
CA ALA A 86 3.21 11.10 -5.43
C ALA A 86 3.24 10.26 -4.14
N ARG A 87 2.18 10.33 -3.33
CA ARG A 87 2.02 9.49 -2.14
C ARG A 87 1.95 8.01 -2.50
N MET A 88 1.12 7.62 -3.45
CA MET A 88 0.92 6.22 -3.82
C MET A 88 2.23 5.55 -4.25
N PHE A 89 3.01 6.22 -5.08
CA PHE A 89 4.30 5.73 -5.58
C PHE A 89 5.47 6.07 -4.66
N ARG A 90 5.22 6.76 -3.54
CA ARG A 90 6.22 7.08 -2.53
C ARG A 90 7.43 7.84 -3.09
N PHE A 91 7.15 8.88 -3.86
CA PHE A 91 8.20 9.72 -4.46
C PHE A 91 9.04 10.46 -3.42
N ASP A 92 8.45 10.74 -2.23
CA ASP A 92 9.11 11.45 -1.13
C ASP A 92 10.04 10.54 -0.29
N ASP A 93 10.03 9.22 -0.53
CA ASP A 93 10.92 8.30 0.17
C ASP A 93 12.33 8.34 -0.42
N ASP A 94 13.32 8.28 0.46
CA ASP A 94 14.72 8.05 0.11
C ASP A 94 15.10 6.59 0.41
N LEU A 95 15.25 5.78 -0.63
CA LEU A 95 15.75 4.40 -0.55
C LEU A 95 17.23 4.30 -0.91
N SER A 96 17.93 5.41 -1.18
CA SER A 96 19.36 5.38 -1.48
C SER A 96 20.22 4.75 -0.37
N PRO A 97 19.92 4.93 0.94
CA PRO A 97 20.67 4.22 1.99
C PRO A 97 20.45 2.71 1.95
N PHE A 98 19.23 2.25 1.61
CA PHE A 98 18.96 0.82 1.45
C PHE A 98 19.75 0.26 0.25
N TYR A 99 19.74 0.96 -0.87
CA TYR A 99 20.49 0.50 -2.06
C TYR A 99 22.00 0.48 -1.82
N ALA A 100 22.53 1.44 -1.08
CA ALA A 100 23.94 1.42 -0.64
C ALA A 100 24.25 0.20 0.23
N GLN A 101 23.32 -0.17 1.12
CA GLN A 101 23.48 -1.33 2.02
C GLN A 101 23.47 -2.67 1.27
N ILE A 102 22.72 -2.78 0.17
CA ILE A 102 22.62 -4.00 -0.64
C ILE A 102 23.56 -4.01 -1.84
N ALA A 103 24.37 -2.98 -2.02
CA ALA A 103 25.34 -2.91 -3.09
C ALA A 103 26.31 -4.10 -3.01
N GLY A 104 26.39 -4.90 -4.09
CA GLY A 104 27.19 -6.12 -4.13
C GLY A 104 26.60 -7.34 -3.40
N ASP A 105 25.39 -7.24 -2.85
CA ASP A 105 24.68 -8.40 -2.30
C ASP A 105 24.09 -9.23 -3.44
N GLU A 106 24.54 -10.47 -3.61
CA GLU A 106 24.08 -11.39 -4.67
C GLU A 106 22.56 -11.65 -4.61
N THR A 107 21.98 -11.55 -3.40
CA THR A 107 20.54 -11.79 -3.20
C THR A 107 19.69 -10.59 -3.58
N PHE A 108 20.19 -9.36 -3.36
CA PHE A 108 19.39 -8.13 -3.44
C PHE A 108 19.92 -7.08 -4.41
N GLY A 109 21.10 -7.27 -5.02
CA GLY A 109 21.70 -6.28 -5.93
C GLY A 109 20.75 -5.83 -7.05
N TRP A 110 19.90 -6.73 -7.52
CA TRP A 110 18.87 -6.43 -8.51
C TRP A 110 17.85 -5.35 -8.04
N ALA A 111 17.62 -5.23 -6.73
CA ALA A 111 16.64 -4.29 -6.20
C ALA A 111 17.07 -2.83 -6.38
N ALA A 112 18.37 -2.56 -6.47
CA ALA A 112 18.91 -1.22 -6.70
C ALA A 112 18.49 -0.61 -8.06
N ALA A 113 17.96 -1.42 -8.99
CA ALA A 113 17.35 -0.95 -10.23
C ALA A 113 15.96 -0.28 -10.01
N GLY A 114 15.55 -0.02 -8.76
CA GLY A 114 14.34 0.75 -8.43
C GLY A 114 13.25 -0.04 -7.74
N ALA A 115 13.53 -1.25 -7.23
CA ALA A 115 12.58 -2.02 -6.44
C ALA A 115 12.57 -1.57 -4.97
N GLY A 116 11.50 -1.88 -4.24
CA GLY A 116 11.41 -1.64 -2.79
C GLY A 116 10.36 -0.63 -2.39
N ARG A 117 9.83 0.16 -3.31
CA ARG A 117 8.65 0.97 -3.01
C ARG A 117 7.41 0.10 -2.98
N ILE A 118 6.69 0.17 -1.87
CA ILE A 118 5.44 -0.54 -1.68
C ILE A 118 4.31 0.43 -2.05
N LEU A 119 3.55 0.11 -3.10
CA LEU A 119 2.49 0.97 -3.62
C LEU A 119 1.42 1.21 -2.54
N ALA A 120 1.28 2.43 -2.06
CA ALA A 120 0.30 2.80 -1.06
C ALA A 120 -1.06 3.18 -1.69
N SER A 121 -2.11 3.25 -0.87
CA SER A 121 -3.36 3.91 -1.27
C SER A 121 -3.23 5.44 -1.20
N PRO A 122 -4.15 6.23 -1.75
CA PRO A 122 -4.12 7.69 -1.67
C PRO A 122 -4.14 8.24 -0.24
N THR A 123 -4.70 7.50 0.71
CA THR A 123 -4.81 7.87 2.13
C THR A 123 -4.39 6.73 3.04
N VAL A 124 -3.92 7.06 4.25
CA VAL A 124 -3.62 6.06 5.29
C VAL A 124 -4.91 5.39 5.76
N PHE A 125 -6.00 6.14 5.80
CA PHE A 125 -7.32 5.61 6.11
C PHE A 125 -7.67 4.43 5.20
N GLU A 126 -7.51 4.58 3.89
CA GLU A 126 -7.77 3.48 2.94
C GLU A 126 -6.82 2.30 3.16
N ASP A 127 -5.53 2.54 3.39
CA ASP A 127 -4.55 1.49 3.68
C ASP A 127 -4.95 0.67 4.91
N VAL A 128 -5.39 1.33 5.99
CA VAL A 128 -5.87 0.67 7.22
C VAL A 128 -7.12 -0.16 6.95
N ILE A 129 -8.14 0.41 6.28
CA ILE A 129 -9.39 -0.29 6.02
C ILE A 129 -9.16 -1.50 5.09
N LYS A 130 -8.36 -1.35 4.04
CA LYS A 130 -7.99 -2.48 3.16
C LYS A 130 -7.22 -3.55 3.92
N THR A 131 -6.32 -3.18 4.81
CA THR A 131 -5.58 -4.13 5.65
C THR A 131 -6.53 -4.93 6.54
N ILE A 132 -7.53 -4.31 7.15
CA ILE A 132 -8.58 -5.02 7.92
C ILE A 132 -9.31 -6.03 7.03
N CYS A 133 -9.60 -5.68 5.76
CA CYS A 133 -10.23 -6.59 4.80
C CYS A 133 -9.36 -7.81 4.45
N THR A 134 -8.05 -7.78 4.71
CA THR A 134 -7.16 -8.94 4.46
C THR A 134 -7.07 -9.91 5.63
N THR A 135 -7.51 -9.53 6.82
CA THR A 135 -7.32 -10.33 8.03
C THR A 135 -8.21 -11.56 8.05
N ASN A 136 -7.65 -12.73 8.40
CA ASN A 136 -8.39 -14.01 8.65
C ASN A 136 -9.44 -14.35 7.58
N CYS A 137 -9.17 -14.15 6.30
CA CYS A 137 -10.09 -14.53 5.22
C CYS A 137 -9.33 -15.01 3.97
N ALA A 138 -10.04 -15.69 3.09
CA ALA A 138 -9.52 -16.02 1.78
C ALA A 138 -9.40 -14.74 0.91
N TRP A 139 -8.45 -14.73 -0.01
CA TRP A 139 -8.20 -13.57 -0.89
C TRP A 139 -9.43 -13.13 -1.68
N SER A 140 -10.26 -14.09 -2.13
CA SER A 140 -11.55 -13.80 -2.77
C SER A 140 -12.51 -13.02 -1.88
N GLY A 141 -12.45 -13.23 -0.55
CA GLY A 141 -13.20 -12.45 0.42
C GLY A 141 -12.71 -11.00 0.48
N THR A 142 -11.39 -10.81 0.49
CA THR A 142 -10.77 -9.48 0.44
C THR A 142 -11.20 -8.72 -0.82
N ILE A 143 -11.10 -9.35 -1.99
CA ILE A 143 -11.52 -8.76 -3.28
C ILE A 143 -12.99 -8.32 -3.21
N ARG A 144 -13.88 -9.19 -2.72
CA ARG A 144 -15.31 -8.86 -2.60
C ARG A 144 -15.57 -7.68 -1.67
N MET A 145 -14.93 -7.67 -0.49
CA MET A 145 -15.12 -6.58 0.48
C MET A 145 -14.62 -5.25 -0.06
N THR A 146 -13.46 -5.21 -0.71
CA THR A 146 -12.90 -3.98 -1.28
C THR A 146 -13.70 -3.51 -2.50
N GLN A 147 -14.27 -4.42 -3.29
CA GLN A 147 -15.18 -4.06 -4.38
C GLN A 147 -16.45 -3.43 -3.83
N ALA A 148 -17.07 -4.00 -2.80
CA ALA A 148 -18.26 -3.42 -2.17
C ALA A 148 -17.98 -2.02 -1.59
N LEU A 149 -16.79 -1.80 -1.02
CA LEU A 149 -16.38 -0.47 -0.59
C LEU A 149 -16.27 0.50 -1.77
N ALA A 150 -15.65 0.09 -2.87
CA ALA A 150 -15.55 0.93 -4.05
C ALA A 150 -16.94 1.26 -4.66
N ASP A 151 -17.84 0.29 -4.67
CA ASP A 151 -19.22 0.49 -5.12
C ASP A 151 -19.98 1.48 -4.22
N LEU A 152 -19.80 1.39 -2.89
CA LEU A 152 -20.33 2.37 -1.93
C LEU A 152 -19.77 3.78 -2.19
N GLY A 153 -18.52 3.88 -2.58
CA GLY A 153 -17.83 5.12 -2.95
C GLY A 153 -18.07 5.56 -4.39
N GLU A 154 -19.06 4.98 -5.09
CA GLU A 154 -19.43 5.35 -6.48
C GLU A 154 -18.26 5.13 -7.47
N GLY A 155 -17.44 4.11 -7.23
CA GLY A 155 -16.29 3.75 -8.04
C GLY A 155 -14.94 4.22 -7.48
N ALA A 156 -14.91 5.14 -6.50
CA ALA A 156 -13.72 5.47 -5.71
C ALA A 156 -13.76 4.77 -4.35
N PHE A 157 -12.69 4.89 -3.55
CA PHE A 157 -12.75 4.45 -2.15
C PHE A 157 -13.63 5.45 -1.36
N PRO A 158 -14.54 4.98 -0.49
CA PRO A 158 -15.44 5.86 0.24
C PRO A 158 -14.69 6.67 1.30
N GLU A 159 -15.12 7.91 1.50
CA GLU A 159 -14.66 8.77 2.58
C GLU A 159 -15.15 8.25 3.95
N ALA A 160 -14.47 8.66 5.01
CA ALA A 160 -14.78 8.20 6.37
C ALA A 160 -16.24 8.53 6.78
N GLU A 161 -16.72 9.71 6.41
CA GLU A 161 -18.09 10.17 6.67
C GLU A 161 -19.12 9.25 6.02
N ARG A 162 -18.86 8.79 4.79
CA ARG A 162 -19.74 7.86 4.08
C ARG A 162 -19.82 6.52 4.78
N LEU A 163 -18.66 5.97 5.20
CA LEU A 163 -18.60 4.71 5.95
C LEU A 163 -19.26 4.84 7.33
N ALA A 164 -19.00 5.92 8.05
CA ALA A 164 -19.60 6.19 9.36
C ALA A 164 -21.13 6.26 9.29
N ALA A 165 -21.68 6.87 8.23
CA ALA A 165 -23.13 6.99 8.00
C ALA A 165 -23.78 5.70 7.46
N THR A 166 -22.98 4.69 7.07
CA THR A 166 -23.48 3.45 6.49
C THR A 166 -24.05 2.53 7.59
N PRO A 167 -25.26 1.98 7.42
CA PRO A 167 -25.87 1.08 8.40
C PRO A 167 -25.03 -0.18 8.63
N GLU A 168 -25.03 -0.71 9.85
CA GLU A 168 -24.30 -1.93 10.20
C GLU A 168 -24.72 -3.14 9.36
N SER A 169 -26.01 -3.23 9.02
CA SER A 169 -26.55 -4.28 8.14
C SER A 169 -25.86 -4.32 6.78
N TRP A 170 -25.48 -3.17 6.22
CA TRP A 170 -24.78 -3.11 4.94
C TRP A 170 -23.43 -3.81 5.00
N PHE A 171 -22.63 -3.60 6.07
CA PHE A 171 -21.33 -4.26 6.24
C PHE A 171 -21.48 -5.78 6.34
N ARG A 172 -22.57 -6.26 6.96
CA ARG A 172 -22.83 -7.68 7.14
C ARG A 172 -23.40 -8.32 5.88
N GLU A 173 -24.39 -7.70 5.26
CA GLU A 173 -25.25 -8.30 4.23
C GLU A 173 -24.74 -8.02 2.81
N VAL A 174 -24.29 -6.80 2.53
CA VAL A 174 -23.80 -6.37 1.22
C VAL A 174 -22.30 -6.63 1.12
N ALA A 175 -21.50 -6.01 1.97
CA ALA A 175 -20.03 -6.13 1.92
C ALA A 175 -19.53 -7.48 2.46
N ARG A 176 -20.36 -8.20 3.23
CA ARG A 176 -20.06 -9.51 3.84
C ARG A 176 -18.77 -9.51 4.65
N MET A 177 -18.56 -8.45 5.42
CA MET A 177 -17.35 -8.24 6.22
C MET A 177 -17.33 -9.05 7.52
N GLY A 178 -18.48 -9.62 7.93
CA GLY A 178 -18.61 -10.27 9.24
C GLY A 178 -18.25 -9.29 10.37
N TYR A 179 -17.48 -9.74 11.35
CA TYR A 179 -17.05 -8.91 12.48
C TYR A 179 -16.19 -7.69 12.10
N ARG A 180 -15.55 -7.72 10.92
CA ARG A 180 -14.72 -6.60 10.42
C ARG A 180 -15.54 -5.35 10.15
N GLY A 181 -16.83 -5.51 9.81
CA GLY A 181 -17.72 -4.38 9.57
C GLY A 181 -17.81 -3.44 10.76
N ALA A 182 -17.88 -3.97 11.96
CA ALA A 182 -17.89 -3.17 13.19
C ALA A 182 -16.57 -2.39 13.36
N TYR A 183 -15.42 -3.00 13.07
CA TYR A 183 -14.11 -2.34 13.14
C TYR A 183 -13.98 -1.21 12.10
N VAL A 184 -14.35 -1.49 10.86
CA VAL A 184 -14.32 -0.49 9.76
C VAL A 184 -15.19 0.70 10.10
N ARG A 185 -16.42 0.46 10.61
CA ARG A 185 -17.35 1.51 10.98
C ARG A 185 -16.85 2.33 12.17
N ALA A 186 -16.27 1.69 13.19
CA ALA A 186 -15.72 2.39 14.36
C ALA A 186 -14.59 3.34 13.93
N ILE A 187 -13.59 2.84 13.20
CA ILE A 187 -12.48 3.66 12.69
C ILE A 187 -12.99 4.80 11.81
N ALA A 188 -13.93 4.52 10.91
CA ALA A 188 -14.51 5.55 10.05
C ALA A 188 -15.25 6.63 10.85
N THR A 189 -15.93 6.24 11.94
CA THR A 189 -16.63 7.17 12.82
C THR A 189 -15.65 8.09 13.54
N ASP A 190 -14.56 7.54 14.09
CA ASP A 190 -13.57 8.31 14.83
C ASP A 190 -12.81 9.27 13.88
N VAL A 191 -12.49 8.82 12.66
CA VAL A 191 -11.88 9.68 11.64
C VAL A 191 -12.84 10.79 11.20
N ALA A 192 -14.10 10.48 10.92
CA ALA A 192 -15.11 11.46 10.51
C ALA A 192 -15.40 12.52 11.57
N ARG A 193 -15.23 12.18 12.86
CA ARG A 193 -15.34 13.12 13.99
C ARG A 193 -14.08 13.91 14.27
N GLY A 194 -12.97 13.62 13.60
CA GLY A 194 -11.67 14.20 13.89
C GLY A 194 -11.04 13.71 15.21
N GLU A 195 -11.57 12.62 15.79
CA GLU A 195 -11.05 11.99 17.01
C GLU A 195 -9.83 11.10 16.71
N LEU A 196 -9.70 10.67 15.44
CA LEU A 196 -8.59 9.84 14.95
C LEU A 196 -8.00 10.45 13.67
N ASP A 197 -6.74 10.88 13.74
CA ASP A 197 -5.97 11.37 12.59
C ASP A 197 -4.97 10.30 12.13
N LEU A 198 -5.39 9.47 11.17
CA LEU A 198 -4.54 8.42 10.59
C LEU A 198 -3.46 8.99 9.66
N GLU A 199 -3.72 10.13 9.00
CA GLU A 199 -2.75 10.73 8.07
C GLU A 199 -1.51 11.25 8.81
N SER A 200 -1.65 11.61 10.08
CA SER A 200 -0.53 12.02 10.94
C SER A 200 0.52 10.91 11.16
N LEU A 201 0.18 9.63 10.96
CA LEU A 201 1.11 8.50 11.08
C LEU A 201 2.25 8.55 10.04
N ARG A 202 2.10 9.35 9.00
CA ARG A 202 3.14 9.62 8.00
C ARG A 202 4.21 10.60 8.48
N SER A 203 3.91 11.36 9.52
CA SER A 203 4.81 12.40 10.02
C SER A 203 6.02 11.79 10.70
N ASP A 204 7.19 12.40 10.48
CA ASP A 204 8.46 12.04 11.12
C ASP A 204 8.49 12.36 12.61
N ARG A 205 7.49 13.08 13.12
CA ARG A 205 7.35 13.36 14.56
C ARG A 205 7.13 12.10 15.41
N TYR A 206 6.67 11.01 14.79
CA TYR A 206 6.46 9.73 15.46
C TYR A 206 7.54 8.73 15.06
N GLY A 207 8.19 8.14 16.07
CA GLY A 207 9.07 6.99 15.86
C GLY A 207 8.31 5.74 15.43
N ASP A 208 9.02 4.72 14.91
CA ASP A 208 8.40 3.48 14.45
C ASP A 208 7.62 2.77 15.56
N ASP A 209 8.13 2.77 16.79
CA ASP A 209 7.46 2.13 17.92
C ASP A 209 6.16 2.85 18.29
N ASP A 210 6.13 4.18 18.23
CA ASP A 210 4.91 4.96 18.46
C ASP A 210 3.86 4.71 17.39
N VAL A 211 4.26 4.64 16.11
CA VAL A 211 3.35 4.33 15.00
C VAL A 211 2.81 2.90 15.14
N GLU A 212 3.67 1.93 15.46
CA GLU A 212 3.24 0.55 15.70
C GLU A 212 2.21 0.46 16.82
N GLN A 213 2.44 1.12 17.96
CA GLN A 213 1.51 1.15 19.09
C GLN A 213 0.17 1.78 18.72
N ARG A 214 0.18 2.90 17.98
CA ARG A 214 -1.04 3.54 17.50
C ARG A 214 -1.83 2.65 16.55
N LEU A 215 -1.15 1.93 15.65
CA LEU A 215 -1.78 0.96 14.75
C LEU A 215 -2.37 -0.23 15.51
N LEU A 216 -1.65 -0.77 16.50
CA LEU A 216 -2.12 -1.88 17.33
C LEU A 216 -3.31 -1.52 18.22
N ALA A 217 -3.50 -0.23 18.52
CA ALA A 217 -4.66 0.26 19.27
C ALA A 217 -5.93 0.31 18.40
N LEU A 218 -5.82 0.23 17.07
CA LEU A 218 -6.99 0.24 16.18
C LEU A 218 -7.74 -1.09 16.24
N PRO A 219 -9.09 -1.06 16.30
CA PRO A 219 -9.88 -2.28 16.26
C PRO A 219 -9.63 -3.06 14.97
N GLY A 220 -9.30 -4.35 15.10
CA GLY A 220 -9.05 -5.25 13.96
C GLY A 220 -7.63 -5.22 13.40
N ILE A 221 -6.75 -4.38 13.92
CA ILE A 221 -5.31 -4.35 13.56
C ILE A 221 -4.50 -5.10 14.62
N GLY A 222 -3.97 -6.26 14.25
CA GLY A 222 -2.99 -7.02 15.04
C GLY A 222 -1.58 -6.83 14.49
N PRO A 223 -0.57 -7.59 15.00
CA PRO A 223 0.83 -7.47 14.59
C PRO A 223 1.07 -7.58 13.07
N TYR A 224 0.33 -8.48 12.39
CA TYR A 224 0.36 -8.59 10.94
C TYR A 224 -0.10 -7.30 10.26
N GLY A 225 -1.26 -6.78 10.65
CA GLY A 225 -1.85 -5.58 10.06
C GLY A 225 -0.98 -4.34 10.33
N ALA A 226 -0.46 -4.20 11.55
CA ALA A 226 0.44 -3.11 11.90
C ALA A 226 1.71 -3.13 11.04
N ALA A 227 2.38 -4.29 10.91
CA ALA A 227 3.56 -4.43 10.06
C ALA A 227 3.27 -4.13 8.59
N HIS A 228 2.09 -4.52 8.09
CA HIS A 228 1.68 -4.25 6.72
C HIS A 228 1.45 -2.74 6.49
N VAL A 229 0.69 -2.07 7.36
CA VAL A 229 0.45 -0.62 7.26
C VAL A 229 1.77 0.15 7.42
N MET A 230 2.65 -0.26 8.34
CA MET A 230 3.98 0.37 8.48
C MET A 230 4.78 0.33 7.18
N GLN A 231 4.78 -0.79 6.45
CA GLN A 231 5.44 -0.85 5.14
C GLN A 231 4.81 0.11 4.12
N LEU A 232 3.47 0.23 4.12
CA LEU A 232 2.77 1.20 3.28
C LEU A 232 3.07 2.66 3.67
N LEU A 233 3.46 2.90 4.93
CA LEU A 233 3.95 4.19 5.43
C LEU A 233 5.45 4.45 5.14
N GLY A 234 6.19 3.49 4.56
CA GLY A 234 7.64 3.58 4.34
C GLY A 234 8.48 3.25 5.57
N ARG A 235 7.87 2.65 6.58
CA ARG A 235 8.53 2.21 7.81
C ARG A 235 8.85 0.72 7.70
N HIS A 236 10.06 0.41 7.27
CA HIS A 236 10.44 -0.88 6.71
C HIS A 236 11.06 -1.86 7.72
N ARG A 237 11.06 -1.56 9.02
CA ARG A 237 11.72 -2.39 10.04
C ARG A 237 11.01 -3.73 10.30
N GLN A 238 9.67 -3.73 10.30
CA GLN A 238 8.88 -4.88 10.70
C GLN A 238 8.70 -5.89 9.57
N LEU A 239 8.96 -7.18 9.88
CA LEU A 239 8.70 -8.28 8.96
C LEU A 239 7.21 -8.66 9.00
N ILE A 240 6.59 -8.84 7.85
CA ILE A 240 5.21 -9.29 7.73
C ILE A 240 5.17 -10.83 7.81
N PHE A 241 4.55 -11.36 8.85
CA PHE A 241 4.35 -12.80 9.01
C PHE A 241 2.89 -13.20 8.87
N ASP A 242 2.59 -13.98 7.85
CA ASP A 242 1.27 -14.52 7.58
C ASP A 242 1.31 -15.96 7.05
N SER A 243 0.17 -16.45 6.56
CA SER A 243 0.05 -17.79 6.00
C SER A 243 0.72 -17.94 4.62
N TRP A 244 1.10 -16.84 3.95
CA TRP A 244 1.81 -16.85 2.69
C TRP A 244 3.32 -16.64 2.87
N THR A 245 3.73 -15.67 3.68
CA THR A 245 5.13 -15.29 3.83
C THR A 245 5.98 -16.40 4.46
N ARG A 246 5.47 -17.06 5.51
CA ARG A 246 6.21 -18.16 6.17
C ARG A 246 6.49 -19.34 5.24
N PRO A 247 5.50 -19.94 4.55
CA PRO A 247 5.76 -21.02 3.61
C PRO A 247 6.65 -20.60 2.44
N LYS A 248 6.47 -19.37 1.91
CA LYS A 248 7.30 -18.85 0.82
C LYS A 248 8.76 -18.75 1.27
N TYR A 249 9.02 -18.20 2.46
CA TYR A 249 10.37 -18.15 3.03
C TYR A 249 11.00 -19.53 3.18
N LEU A 250 10.27 -20.48 3.77
CA LEU A 250 10.80 -21.84 3.98
C LEU A 250 11.21 -22.50 2.67
N ARG A 251 10.37 -22.36 1.64
CA ARG A 251 10.66 -22.89 0.30
C ARG A 251 11.91 -22.24 -0.31
N LEU A 252 12.02 -20.91 -0.30
CA LEU A 252 13.15 -20.19 -0.86
C LEU A 252 14.46 -20.42 -0.10
N ALA A 253 14.37 -20.62 1.21
CA ALA A 253 15.52 -20.89 2.07
C ALA A 253 15.91 -22.38 2.15
N GLY A 254 15.19 -23.27 1.44
CA GLY A 254 15.44 -24.73 1.49
C GLY A 254 15.19 -25.34 2.87
N LYS A 255 14.30 -24.76 3.70
CA LYS A 255 14.06 -25.19 5.09
C LYS A 255 12.71 -25.84 5.23
N LYS A 256 12.63 -26.90 6.04
CA LYS A 256 11.35 -27.55 6.36
C LYS A 256 10.56 -26.78 7.43
N ARG A 257 11.24 -26.10 8.34
CA ARG A 257 10.65 -25.29 9.43
C ARG A 257 11.60 -24.19 9.89
N ALA A 258 11.05 -23.10 10.37
CA ALA A 258 11.76 -22.04 11.08
C ALA A 258 10.81 -21.33 12.04
N LYS A 259 11.32 -20.90 13.20
CA LYS A 259 10.59 -19.97 14.08
C LYS A 259 10.69 -18.55 13.52
N ASP A 260 9.69 -17.70 13.77
CA ASP A 260 9.70 -16.29 13.38
C ASP A 260 10.96 -15.56 13.88
N SER A 261 11.44 -15.89 15.10
CA SER A 261 12.68 -15.34 15.65
C SER A 261 13.92 -15.69 14.82
N THR A 262 13.96 -16.88 14.22
CA THR A 262 15.04 -17.31 13.32
C THR A 262 14.99 -16.54 12.00
N ILE A 263 13.79 -16.33 11.47
CA ILE A 263 13.60 -15.53 10.26
C ILE A 263 13.99 -14.07 10.52
N ARG A 264 13.53 -13.47 11.63
CA ARG A 264 13.93 -12.11 12.02
C ARG A 264 15.45 -11.94 12.10
N ARG A 265 16.14 -12.91 12.72
CA ARG A 265 17.62 -12.90 12.83
C ARG A 265 18.30 -12.93 11.46
N ALA A 266 17.76 -13.65 10.48
CA ALA A 266 18.32 -13.73 9.13
C ALA A 266 18.31 -12.36 8.41
N PHE A 267 17.34 -11.50 8.71
CA PHE A 267 17.22 -10.17 8.10
C PHE A 267 17.67 -9.04 9.04
N ALA A 268 18.07 -9.32 10.29
CA ALA A 268 18.46 -8.30 11.25
C ALA A 268 19.60 -7.39 10.77
N ARG A 269 20.48 -7.89 9.90
CA ARG A 269 21.61 -7.11 9.33
C ARG A 269 21.15 -5.91 8.50
N TYR A 270 19.90 -5.90 8.01
CA TYR A 270 19.35 -4.80 7.23
C TYR A 270 18.74 -3.68 8.11
N GLY A 271 18.76 -3.82 9.43
CA GLY A 271 18.36 -2.78 10.38
C GLY A 271 16.96 -2.23 10.12
N ALA A 272 16.86 -0.93 9.85
CA ALA A 272 15.60 -0.25 9.54
C ALA A 272 14.89 -0.80 8.29
N TYR A 273 15.61 -1.49 7.40
CA TYR A 273 15.07 -2.08 6.17
C TYR A 273 14.85 -3.60 6.26
N ALA A 274 14.91 -4.19 7.46
CA ALA A 274 14.79 -5.64 7.65
C ALA A 274 13.49 -6.22 7.08
N GLY A 275 12.37 -5.55 7.26
CA GLY A 275 11.08 -5.94 6.70
C GLY A 275 11.02 -5.79 5.19
N LEU A 276 11.61 -4.72 4.63
CA LEU A 276 11.70 -4.54 3.18
C LEU A 276 12.59 -5.61 2.54
N ALA A 277 13.76 -5.89 3.11
CA ALA A 277 14.63 -6.96 2.63
C ALA A 277 13.94 -8.32 2.68
N PHE A 278 13.20 -8.61 3.77
CA PHE A 278 12.38 -9.82 3.85
C PHE A 278 11.32 -9.88 2.76
N TRP A 279 10.60 -8.78 2.52
CA TRP A 279 9.58 -8.71 1.48
C TRP A 279 10.16 -8.91 0.08
N LEU A 280 11.24 -8.20 -0.26
CA LEU A 280 11.94 -8.35 -1.54
C LEU A 280 12.50 -9.77 -1.75
N TYR A 281 13.00 -10.41 -0.68
CA TYR A 281 13.41 -11.81 -0.74
C TYR A 281 12.29 -12.74 -1.17
N LEU A 282 11.06 -12.47 -0.69
CA LEU A 282 9.88 -13.28 -1.00
C LEU A 282 9.30 -12.99 -2.39
N THR A 283 9.46 -11.77 -2.91
CA THR A 283 8.79 -11.28 -4.13
C THR A 283 9.72 -11.12 -5.32
N ARG A 284 10.97 -11.52 -5.19
CA ARG A 284 12.00 -11.38 -6.23
C ARG A 284 11.62 -12.02 -7.58
N ASP A 285 10.76 -13.04 -7.53
CA ASP A 285 10.29 -13.80 -8.67
C ASP A 285 8.93 -13.33 -9.24
N TRP A 286 8.42 -12.18 -8.78
CA TRP A 286 7.13 -11.67 -9.24
C TRP A 286 7.20 -10.92 -10.58
N ILE A 287 8.36 -10.40 -10.92
CA ILE A 287 8.63 -9.73 -12.18
C ILE A 287 9.96 -10.26 -12.70
N GLU A 288 9.94 -10.75 -13.93
CA GLU A 288 11.15 -11.10 -14.68
C GLU A 288 11.73 -9.80 -15.29
N ASP A 289 13.05 -9.62 -15.19
CA ASP A 289 13.76 -8.46 -15.77
C ASP A 289 13.94 -8.62 -17.27
#